data_55ed4fc46d23e10e352e298b0d11fdf2
#
_entry.id   55ed4fc46d23e10e352e298b0d11fdf2
#
_cell.length_a   1.000
_cell.length_b   1.000
_cell.length_c   1.000
_cell.angle_alpha   90.00
_cell.angle_beta   90.00
_cell.angle_gamma   90.00
#
_symmetry.space_group_name_H-M   'P 1'
#
loop_
_entity.id
_entity.type
_entity.pdbx_description
1 polymer ?
#
loop_
_entity_poly.entity_id
_entity_poly.type
_entity_poly.pdbx_seq_one_letter_code
_entity_poly.pdbx_strand_id
1 'polypeptide(L)'
;MRGVAYEEKFRALLMGLRAEGRALAELSREFGVTREVLSRWWTRYQEDGLAGLTPHSRRPQHSPHQTDRKVESRILALRRRGLGPARIALEVPVSPMTVHRILVRHGMNHLRPKRRRVVRRYEKTRPGELLHLDIKYLPALRNARYDYEFAAVDDYSREAVAWITTEQNSVTAALFLEKVLSELNYPVEAVMTDNAWAFTMLKTAHPGRRSRFEQALRTHGISHRLLRPYAPECNGKVERFFRTIDDECLNVHRLFTFDARSRAVNRFLWYYNNQRPHLSLGGLTPVQKRQAYFSRPTV
;
A
#
# COMPACT_ATOMS: atom_id res chain seq x y z
N MET A 1 -34.31 -9.40 30.34
CA MET A 1 -33.80 -10.65 29.76
C MET A 1 -34.16 -10.69 28.27
N ARG A 2 -33.18 -10.80 27.36
CA ARG A 2 -33.50 -11.02 25.93
C ARG A 2 -33.95 -12.46 25.78
N GLY A 3 -35.19 -12.66 25.32
CA GLY A 3 -35.79 -14.01 25.15
C GLY A 3 -34.96 -14.86 24.18
N VAL A 4 -34.61 -16.06 24.60
CA VAL A 4 -33.94 -17.06 23.78
C VAL A 4 -34.85 -17.38 22.58
N ALA A 5 -34.28 -17.24 21.37
CA ALA A 5 -35.00 -17.66 20.15
C ALA A 5 -34.91 -19.16 20.03
N TYR A 6 -36.01 -19.86 20.25
CA TYR A 6 -36.07 -21.32 20.05
C TYR A 6 -35.93 -21.67 18.57
N GLU A 7 -35.16 -22.70 18.28
CA GLU A 7 -34.96 -23.20 16.90
C GLU A 7 -36.27 -23.77 16.32
N GLU A 8 -36.41 -23.68 15.01
CA GLU A 8 -37.59 -24.15 14.29
C GLU A 8 -37.87 -25.67 14.52
N LYS A 9 -36.79 -26.45 14.50
CA LYS A 9 -36.85 -27.91 14.78
C LYS A 9 -37.39 -28.22 16.17
N PHE A 10 -37.00 -27.43 17.18
CA PHE A 10 -37.48 -27.56 18.54
C PHE A 10 -38.97 -27.21 18.66
N ARG A 11 -39.43 -26.15 17.96
CA ARG A 11 -40.86 -25.80 17.91
C ARG A 11 -41.66 -26.90 17.23
N ALA A 12 -41.17 -27.45 16.12
CA ALA A 12 -41.81 -28.55 15.39
C ALA A 12 -41.94 -29.81 16.25
N LEU A 13 -40.91 -30.15 17.02
CA LEU A 13 -40.97 -31.29 17.96
C LEU A 13 -42.06 -31.11 19.00
N LEU A 14 -42.14 -29.95 19.65
CA LEU A 14 -43.16 -29.69 20.69
C LEU A 14 -44.56 -29.66 20.11
N MET A 15 -44.75 -29.15 18.90
CA MET A 15 -46.06 -29.17 18.24
C MET A 15 -46.47 -30.57 17.76
N GLY A 16 -45.53 -31.39 17.36
CA GLY A 16 -45.73 -32.81 17.08
C GLY A 16 -46.24 -33.58 18.33
N LEU A 17 -45.53 -33.41 19.45
CA LEU A 17 -45.93 -34.01 20.74
C LEU A 17 -47.34 -33.52 21.19
N ARG A 18 -47.68 -32.28 20.92
CA ARG A 18 -49.01 -31.73 21.17
C ARG A 18 -50.06 -32.38 20.28
N ALA A 19 -49.76 -32.60 19.00
CA ALA A 19 -50.64 -33.27 18.04
C ALA A 19 -50.92 -34.75 18.43
N GLU A 20 -49.95 -35.39 19.07
CA GLU A 20 -50.07 -36.74 19.65
C GLU A 20 -50.91 -36.78 20.93
N GLY A 21 -51.42 -35.63 21.40
CA GLY A 21 -52.37 -35.57 22.52
C GLY A 21 -51.77 -35.07 23.84
N ARG A 22 -50.47 -34.73 23.91
CA ARG A 22 -49.85 -34.24 25.16
C ARG A 22 -50.37 -32.85 25.55
N ALA A 23 -50.59 -32.64 26.86
CA ALA A 23 -51.11 -31.36 27.35
C ALA A 23 -50.05 -30.25 27.31
N LEU A 24 -50.43 -29.01 26.94
CA LEU A 24 -49.51 -27.86 26.94
C LEU A 24 -48.88 -27.61 28.32
N ALA A 25 -49.58 -27.97 29.41
CA ALA A 25 -49.06 -27.84 30.77
C ALA A 25 -47.91 -28.82 31.07
N GLU A 26 -47.94 -30.01 30.50
CA GLU A 26 -46.88 -31.02 30.60
C GLU A 26 -45.66 -30.57 29.79
N LEU A 27 -45.86 -30.20 28.52
CA LEU A 27 -44.79 -29.70 27.65
C LEU A 27 -44.12 -28.45 28.25
N SER A 28 -44.90 -27.58 28.89
CA SER A 28 -44.37 -26.41 29.59
C SER A 28 -43.41 -26.76 30.72
N ARG A 29 -43.80 -27.76 31.56
CA ARG A 29 -43.00 -28.21 32.71
C ARG A 29 -41.77 -28.97 32.27
N GLU A 30 -41.89 -29.80 31.27
CA GLU A 30 -40.81 -30.70 30.81
C GLU A 30 -39.72 -29.90 30.02
N PHE A 31 -40.14 -29.02 29.14
CA PHE A 31 -39.22 -28.33 28.24
C PHE A 31 -38.91 -26.88 28.66
N GLY A 32 -39.43 -26.37 29.77
CA GLY A 32 -39.16 -25.03 30.28
C GLY A 32 -39.69 -23.89 29.39
N VAL A 33 -40.66 -24.15 28.53
CA VAL A 33 -41.31 -23.17 27.66
C VAL A 33 -42.64 -22.76 28.27
N THR A 34 -42.90 -21.44 28.37
CA THR A 34 -44.13 -20.96 28.95
C THR A 34 -45.36 -21.42 28.14
N ARG A 35 -46.48 -21.70 28.84
CA ARG A 35 -47.74 -22.13 28.19
C ARG A 35 -48.24 -21.14 27.14
N GLU A 36 -48.06 -19.84 27.35
CA GLU A 36 -48.43 -18.79 26.39
C GLU A 36 -47.65 -18.91 25.08
N VAL A 37 -46.36 -19.23 25.16
CA VAL A 37 -45.50 -19.42 23.98
C VAL A 37 -45.94 -20.68 23.22
N LEU A 38 -46.18 -21.78 23.93
CA LEU A 38 -46.65 -23.04 23.36
C LEU A 38 -48.04 -22.88 22.72
N SER A 39 -48.98 -22.16 23.37
CA SER A 39 -50.29 -21.86 22.82
C SER A 39 -50.20 -21.08 21.51
N ARG A 40 -49.38 -20.03 21.46
CA ARG A 40 -49.15 -19.25 20.21
C ARG A 40 -48.57 -20.12 19.10
N TRP A 41 -47.65 -21.02 19.42
CA TRP A 41 -47.09 -21.94 18.41
C TRP A 41 -48.15 -22.95 17.97
N TRP A 42 -48.96 -23.43 18.86
CA TRP A 42 -50.02 -24.36 18.54
C TRP A 42 -51.08 -23.76 17.62
N THR A 43 -51.54 -22.53 17.89
CA THR A 43 -52.47 -21.81 16.99
C THR A 43 -51.88 -21.69 15.58
N ARG A 44 -50.63 -21.25 15.46
CA ARG A 44 -49.96 -21.12 14.15
C ARG A 44 -49.77 -22.45 13.45
N TYR A 45 -49.49 -23.49 14.22
CA TYR A 45 -49.35 -24.82 13.67
C TYR A 45 -50.69 -25.36 13.15
N GLN A 46 -51.81 -25.07 13.82
CA GLN A 46 -53.12 -25.41 13.36
C GLN A 46 -53.55 -24.68 12.09
N GLU A 47 -53.14 -23.40 11.94
CA GLU A 47 -53.43 -22.54 10.78
C GLU A 47 -52.59 -22.90 9.56
N ASP A 48 -51.27 -22.99 9.71
CA ASP A 48 -50.30 -23.07 8.61
C ASP A 48 -49.41 -24.33 8.67
N GLY A 49 -49.65 -25.26 9.55
CA GLY A 49 -48.82 -26.44 9.75
C GLY A 49 -47.41 -26.08 10.20
N LEU A 50 -46.43 -26.83 9.72
CA LEU A 50 -45.00 -26.56 10.03
C LEU A 50 -44.51 -25.19 9.54
N ALA A 51 -45.07 -24.65 8.48
CA ALA A 51 -44.72 -23.32 7.95
C ALA A 51 -45.05 -22.20 8.94
N GLY A 52 -46.10 -22.33 9.75
CA GLY A 52 -46.48 -21.37 10.79
C GLY A 52 -45.49 -21.28 11.96
N LEU A 53 -44.56 -22.27 12.08
CA LEU A 53 -43.51 -22.25 13.10
C LEU A 53 -42.27 -21.53 12.69
N THR A 54 -42.12 -21.16 11.43
CA THR A 54 -41.00 -20.41 10.91
C THR A 54 -40.98 -18.98 11.52
N PRO A 55 -39.84 -18.46 11.94
CA PRO A 55 -39.75 -17.13 12.52
C PRO A 55 -40.13 -16.04 11.52
N HIS A 56 -41.18 -15.29 11.80
CA HIS A 56 -41.52 -14.11 11.01
C HIS A 56 -40.46 -13.02 11.17
N SER A 57 -40.19 -12.31 10.09
CA SER A 57 -39.32 -11.13 10.12
C SER A 57 -39.86 -10.09 11.11
N ARG A 58 -39.01 -9.66 12.04
CA ARG A 58 -39.33 -8.56 12.97
C ARG A 58 -39.16 -7.17 12.35
N ARG A 59 -38.83 -7.10 11.06
CA ARG A 59 -38.70 -5.83 10.34
C ARG A 59 -40.05 -5.16 10.18
N PRO A 60 -40.15 -3.87 10.48
CA PRO A 60 -41.36 -3.12 10.17
C PRO A 60 -41.66 -3.21 8.67
N GLN A 61 -42.91 -3.46 8.32
CA GLN A 61 -43.37 -3.42 6.92
C GLN A 61 -43.24 -2.07 6.27
N HIS A 62 -43.32 -1.00 7.09
CA HIS A 62 -43.14 0.38 6.67
C HIS A 62 -42.12 1.09 7.56
N SER A 63 -41.16 1.77 6.92
CA SER A 63 -40.12 2.56 7.59
C SER A 63 -40.21 4.02 7.11
N PRO A 64 -40.89 4.93 7.86
CA PRO A 64 -41.11 6.32 7.44
C PRO A 64 -39.81 7.09 7.11
N HIS A 65 -38.71 6.73 7.76
CA HIS A 65 -37.39 7.36 7.58
C HIS A 65 -36.48 6.63 6.57
N GLN A 66 -37.04 5.74 5.75
CA GLN A 66 -36.26 5.09 4.71
C GLN A 66 -35.86 6.11 3.64
N THR A 67 -34.58 6.11 3.26
CA THR A 67 -34.07 6.95 2.17
C THR A 67 -34.84 6.65 0.87
N ASP A 68 -35.26 7.71 0.17
CA ASP A 68 -35.97 7.61 -1.10
C ASP A 68 -35.17 6.77 -2.11
N ARG A 69 -35.86 5.94 -2.89
CA ARG A 69 -35.28 5.09 -3.92
C ARG A 69 -34.49 5.86 -4.98
N LYS A 70 -34.93 7.10 -5.31
CA LYS A 70 -34.20 7.97 -6.27
C LYS A 70 -32.85 8.41 -5.70
N VAL A 71 -32.82 8.78 -4.41
CA VAL A 71 -31.59 9.14 -3.70
C VAL A 71 -30.67 7.94 -3.61
N GLU A 72 -31.19 6.76 -3.27
CA GLU A 72 -30.43 5.51 -3.21
C GLU A 72 -29.82 5.17 -4.59
N SER A 73 -30.60 5.26 -5.66
CA SER A 73 -30.11 5.04 -7.04
C SER A 73 -29.01 6.03 -7.42
N ARG A 74 -29.14 7.31 -7.03
CA ARG A 74 -28.12 8.34 -7.24
C ARG A 74 -26.83 8.02 -6.51
N ILE A 75 -26.91 7.57 -5.25
CA ILE A 75 -25.76 7.13 -4.45
C ILE A 75 -25.00 6.00 -5.16
N LEU A 76 -25.73 4.99 -5.65
CA LEU A 76 -25.12 3.85 -6.35
C LEU A 76 -24.46 4.27 -7.68
N ALA A 77 -25.07 5.20 -8.41
CA ALA A 77 -24.51 5.75 -9.65
C ALA A 77 -23.20 6.51 -9.38
N LEU A 78 -23.17 7.37 -8.36
CA LEU A 78 -21.97 8.11 -7.93
C LEU A 78 -20.87 7.15 -7.44
N ARG A 79 -21.25 6.08 -6.74
CA ARG A 79 -20.31 5.05 -6.29
C ARG A 79 -19.64 4.32 -7.45
N ARG A 80 -20.39 3.99 -8.51
CA ARG A 80 -19.83 3.37 -9.73
C ARG A 80 -18.79 4.26 -10.40
N ARG A 81 -18.91 5.59 -10.26
CA ARG A 81 -17.91 6.57 -10.71
C ARG A 81 -16.67 6.64 -9.80
N GLY A 82 -16.64 5.88 -8.68
CA GLY A 82 -15.51 5.79 -7.78
C GLY A 82 -15.51 6.81 -6.63
N LEU A 83 -16.61 7.49 -6.36
CA LEU A 83 -16.68 8.43 -5.25
C LEU A 83 -16.79 7.71 -3.91
N GLY A 84 -16.13 8.25 -2.88
CA GLY A 84 -16.25 7.80 -1.50
C GLY A 84 -17.50 8.36 -0.80
N PRO A 85 -17.95 7.77 0.35
CA PRO A 85 -19.19 8.19 1.03
C PRO A 85 -19.25 9.68 1.36
N ALA A 86 -18.15 10.28 1.83
CA ALA A 86 -18.10 11.70 2.14
C ALA A 86 -18.32 12.59 0.91
N ARG A 87 -17.75 12.24 -0.25
CA ARG A 87 -17.96 12.99 -1.50
C ARG A 87 -19.37 12.81 -2.05
N ILE A 88 -19.93 11.60 -1.95
CA ILE A 88 -21.31 11.33 -2.37
C ILE A 88 -22.29 12.17 -1.53
N ALA A 89 -22.05 12.28 -0.23
CA ALA A 89 -22.90 13.06 0.67
C ALA A 89 -22.91 14.58 0.37
N LEU A 90 -21.97 15.10 -0.40
CA LEU A 90 -22.01 16.48 -0.91
C LEU A 90 -22.96 16.65 -2.10
N GLU A 91 -23.35 15.55 -2.77
CA GLU A 91 -24.22 15.56 -3.96
C GLU A 91 -25.64 15.04 -3.69
N VAL A 92 -25.92 14.54 -2.48
CA VAL A 92 -27.22 13.98 -2.10
C VAL A 92 -27.63 14.46 -0.70
N PRO A 93 -28.93 14.62 -0.40
CA PRO A 93 -29.40 15.18 0.87
C PRO A 93 -29.40 14.15 2.02
N VAL A 94 -28.29 13.41 2.19
CA VAL A 94 -28.13 12.44 3.27
C VAL A 94 -26.71 12.45 3.82
N SER A 95 -26.56 12.05 5.09
CA SER A 95 -25.26 12.02 5.76
C SER A 95 -24.30 10.98 5.16
N PRO A 96 -22.96 11.16 5.29
CA PRO A 96 -21.97 10.17 4.85
C PRO A 96 -22.19 8.79 5.46
N MET A 97 -22.69 8.70 6.69
CA MET A 97 -23.00 7.45 7.37
C MET A 97 -24.21 6.74 6.71
N THR A 98 -25.23 7.50 6.32
CA THR A 98 -26.38 6.96 5.57
C THR A 98 -25.93 6.43 4.21
N VAL A 99 -25.10 7.18 3.49
CA VAL A 99 -24.46 6.72 2.24
C VAL A 99 -23.70 5.42 2.47
N HIS A 100 -22.87 5.35 3.52
CA HIS A 100 -22.11 4.14 3.82
C HIS A 100 -23.02 2.92 4.09
N ARG A 101 -24.08 3.08 4.90
CA ARG A 101 -25.06 2.01 5.19
C ARG A 101 -25.76 1.50 3.92
N ILE A 102 -26.12 2.41 3.00
CA ILE A 102 -26.70 2.05 1.72
C ILE A 102 -25.68 1.24 0.89
N LEU A 103 -24.44 1.72 0.81
CA LEU A 103 -23.38 1.01 0.06
C LEU A 103 -23.08 -0.37 0.64
N VAL A 104 -23.10 -0.54 1.98
CA VAL A 104 -22.95 -1.85 2.63
C VAL A 104 -24.08 -2.78 2.22
N ARG A 105 -25.34 -2.29 2.25
CA ARG A 105 -26.53 -3.06 1.87
C ARG A 105 -26.45 -3.58 0.44
N HIS A 106 -25.83 -2.81 -0.47
CA HIS A 106 -25.64 -3.17 -1.87
C HIS A 106 -24.28 -3.83 -2.17
N GLY A 107 -23.48 -4.18 -1.15
CA GLY A 107 -22.16 -4.80 -1.34
C GLY A 107 -21.14 -3.89 -2.04
N MET A 108 -21.34 -2.56 -2.00
CA MET A 108 -20.51 -1.56 -2.68
C MET A 108 -19.68 -0.70 -1.70
N ASN A 109 -19.51 -1.11 -0.47
CA ASN A 109 -18.76 -0.41 0.57
C ASN A 109 -17.26 -0.31 0.26
N HIS A 110 -16.70 -1.26 -0.48
CA HIS A 110 -15.32 -1.22 -0.94
C HIS A 110 -15.24 -0.67 -2.37
N LEU A 111 -14.34 0.30 -2.61
CA LEU A 111 -14.00 0.70 -3.97
C LEU A 111 -13.26 -0.44 -4.64
N ARG A 112 -13.66 -0.79 -5.86
CA ARG A 112 -12.84 -1.70 -6.68
C ARG A 112 -11.45 -1.07 -6.81
N PRO A 113 -10.38 -1.80 -6.49
CA PRO A 113 -9.05 -1.28 -6.71
C PRO A 113 -8.93 -0.89 -8.19
N LYS A 114 -8.45 0.34 -8.45
CA LYS A 114 -8.12 0.72 -9.82
C LYS A 114 -7.20 -0.38 -10.37
N ARG A 115 -7.50 -0.90 -11.57
CA ARG A 115 -6.59 -1.85 -12.25
C ARG A 115 -5.20 -1.23 -12.20
N ARG A 116 -4.33 -1.79 -11.38
CA ARG A 116 -2.92 -1.40 -11.41
C ARG A 116 -2.44 -1.72 -12.82
N ARG A 117 -1.90 -0.72 -13.53
CA ARG A 117 -1.13 -1.00 -14.73
C ARG A 117 -0.17 -2.13 -14.38
N VAL A 118 -0.13 -3.16 -15.20
CA VAL A 118 0.88 -4.21 -15.06
C VAL A 118 2.21 -3.52 -15.37
N VAL A 119 2.88 -3.08 -14.31
CA VAL A 119 4.24 -2.56 -14.42
C VAL A 119 5.07 -3.78 -14.79
N ARG A 120 5.57 -3.83 -16.02
CA ARG A 120 6.57 -4.81 -16.40
C ARG A 120 7.79 -4.54 -15.52
N ARG A 121 7.97 -5.34 -14.49
CA ARG A 121 9.18 -5.32 -13.69
C ARG A 121 10.30 -5.79 -14.60
N TYR A 122 11.13 -4.86 -15.05
CA TYR A 122 12.39 -5.21 -15.68
C TYR A 122 13.47 -5.24 -14.60
N GLU A 123 14.32 -6.21 -14.67
CA GLU A 123 15.49 -6.32 -13.85
C GLU A 123 16.68 -6.53 -14.77
N LYS A 124 17.75 -5.81 -14.50
CA LYS A 124 18.98 -5.96 -15.26
C LYS A 124 19.63 -7.30 -14.96
N THR A 125 20.44 -7.80 -15.88
CA THR A 125 20.98 -9.16 -15.84
C THR A 125 22.36 -9.24 -15.19
N ARG A 126 23.04 -8.09 -15.03
CA ARG A 126 24.39 -7.99 -14.47
C ARG A 126 24.61 -6.70 -13.69
N PRO A 127 25.59 -6.71 -12.74
CA PRO A 127 25.99 -5.50 -12.04
C PRO A 127 26.53 -4.44 -13.00
N GLY A 128 26.24 -3.16 -12.74
CA GLY A 128 26.71 -2.03 -13.53
C GLY A 128 25.98 -1.77 -14.85
N GLU A 129 25.08 -2.65 -15.28
CA GLU A 129 24.31 -2.44 -16.52
C GLU A 129 23.42 -1.20 -16.43
N LEU A 130 22.93 -0.88 -15.22
CA LEU A 130 22.14 0.31 -14.94
C LEU A 130 22.21 0.70 -13.46
N LEU A 131 22.60 1.94 -13.18
CA LEU A 131 22.44 2.55 -11.86
C LEU A 131 21.26 3.51 -11.86
N HIS A 132 20.47 3.48 -10.79
CA HIS A 132 19.45 4.49 -10.50
C HIS A 132 20.04 5.53 -9.57
N LEU A 133 20.11 6.79 -9.99
CA LEU A 133 20.52 7.91 -9.17
C LEU A 133 19.38 8.85 -8.89
N ASP A 134 19.30 9.33 -7.65
CA ASP A 134 18.27 10.28 -7.23
C ASP A 134 18.78 11.15 -6.07
N ILE A 135 18.07 12.26 -5.81
CA ILE A 135 18.39 13.20 -4.76
C ILE A 135 17.17 13.43 -3.90
N LYS A 136 17.33 13.23 -2.60
CA LYS A 136 16.28 13.47 -1.61
C LYS A 136 16.62 14.69 -0.75
N TYR A 137 15.62 15.49 -0.47
CA TYR A 137 15.69 16.61 0.45
C TYR A 137 15.57 16.12 1.89
N LEU A 138 16.48 16.52 2.74
CA LEU A 138 16.46 16.24 4.18
C LEU A 138 16.24 17.54 4.95
N PRO A 139 15.59 17.51 6.13
CA PRO A 139 15.56 18.66 7.03
C PRO A 139 16.99 19.07 7.37
N ALA A 140 17.33 20.35 7.17
CA ALA A 140 18.67 20.86 7.47
C ALA A 140 18.93 20.86 8.98
N LEU A 141 20.15 20.53 9.36
CA LEU A 141 20.64 20.58 10.73
C LEU A 141 21.47 21.85 11.03
N ARG A 142 21.50 22.79 10.10
CA ARG A 142 22.17 24.10 10.16
C ARG A 142 21.18 25.21 9.82
N ASN A 143 21.60 26.44 9.80
CA ASN A 143 20.81 27.58 9.34
C ASN A 143 20.57 27.59 7.81
N ALA A 144 20.48 26.41 7.18
CA ALA A 144 20.14 26.20 5.81
C ALA A 144 18.72 25.66 5.70
N ARG A 145 18.12 25.75 4.51
CA ARG A 145 16.76 25.27 4.30
C ARG A 145 16.68 23.73 4.23
N TYR A 146 17.67 23.11 3.60
CA TYR A 146 17.76 21.66 3.38
C TYR A 146 19.21 21.18 3.39
N ASP A 147 19.44 19.95 3.83
CA ASP A 147 20.53 19.09 3.41
C ASP A 147 20.04 18.18 2.29
N TYR A 148 20.94 17.53 1.57
CA TYR A 148 20.61 16.69 0.42
C TYR A 148 21.24 15.32 0.58
N GLU A 149 20.47 14.27 0.32
CA GLU A 149 20.93 12.90 0.25
C GLU A 149 20.96 12.48 -1.22
N PHE A 150 22.15 12.35 -1.78
CA PHE A 150 22.39 11.70 -3.05
C PHE A 150 22.45 10.21 -2.85
N ALA A 151 21.79 9.42 -3.68
CA ALA A 151 21.86 7.98 -3.66
C ALA A 151 21.98 7.40 -5.07
N ALA A 152 22.76 6.32 -5.17
CA ALA A 152 22.86 5.47 -6.35
C ALA A 152 22.59 4.02 -5.95
N VAL A 153 21.79 3.30 -6.73
CA VAL A 153 21.46 1.90 -6.50
C VAL A 153 21.63 1.11 -7.79
N ASP A 154 22.44 0.06 -7.76
CA ASP A 154 22.58 -0.86 -8.88
C ASP A 154 21.28 -1.64 -9.12
N ASP A 155 20.86 -1.71 -10.37
CA ASP A 155 19.59 -2.34 -10.76
C ASP A 155 19.59 -3.84 -10.50
N TYR A 156 20.70 -4.53 -10.65
CA TYR A 156 20.83 -5.97 -10.49
C TYR A 156 21.09 -6.38 -9.06
N SER A 157 22.18 -5.86 -8.46
CA SER A 157 22.64 -6.26 -7.14
C SER A 157 21.93 -5.57 -5.99
N ARG A 158 21.30 -4.40 -6.23
CA ARG A 158 20.82 -3.46 -5.21
C ARG A 158 21.93 -2.83 -4.38
N GLU A 159 23.19 -3.01 -4.77
CA GLU A 159 24.31 -2.34 -4.10
C GLU A 159 24.11 -0.82 -4.14
N ALA A 160 24.25 -0.18 -3.01
CA ALA A 160 23.91 1.24 -2.85
C ALA A 160 25.12 2.05 -2.40
N VAL A 161 25.23 3.26 -2.94
CA VAL A 161 26.12 4.32 -2.48
C VAL A 161 25.26 5.51 -2.15
N ALA A 162 25.52 6.20 -1.03
CA ALA A 162 24.87 7.45 -0.70
C ALA A 162 25.85 8.48 -0.13
N TRP A 163 25.45 9.73 -0.21
CA TRP A 163 26.26 10.85 0.28
C TRP A 163 25.36 12.00 0.74
N ILE A 164 25.58 12.45 1.98
CA ILE A 164 24.91 13.64 2.50
C ILE A 164 25.71 14.88 2.17
N THR A 165 25.05 15.87 1.59
CA THR A 165 25.69 17.14 1.16
C THR A 165 24.84 18.33 1.61
N THR A 166 25.47 19.51 1.62
CA THR A 166 24.79 20.79 1.87
C THR A 166 24.35 21.49 0.58
N GLU A 167 24.74 20.98 -0.56
CA GLU A 167 24.48 21.56 -1.87
C GLU A 167 23.91 20.54 -2.86
N GLN A 168 22.99 21.00 -3.68
CA GLN A 168 22.41 20.26 -4.79
C GLN A 168 22.68 21.04 -6.08
N ASN A 169 23.79 20.74 -6.74
CA ASN A 169 24.15 21.31 -8.01
C ASN A 169 24.85 20.30 -8.92
N SER A 170 25.13 20.69 -10.17
CA SER A 170 25.70 19.75 -11.15
C SER A 170 27.15 19.38 -10.86
N VAL A 171 27.87 20.19 -10.10
CA VAL A 171 29.25 19.91 -9.65
C VAL A 171 29.21 18.85 -8.56
N THR A 172 28.32 19.02 -7.55
CA THR A 172 28.10 18.04 -6.49
C THR A 172 27.63 16.70 -7.07
N ALA A 173 26.74 16.73 -8.07
CA ALA A 173 26.29 15.50 -8.75
C ALA A 173 27.44 14.80 -9.50
N ALA A 174 28.35 15.56 -10.14
CA ALA A 174 29.54 14.99 -10.78
C ALA A 174 30.50 14.37 -9.75
N LEU A 175 30.76 15.03 -8.63
CA LEU A 175 31.56 14.49 -7.53
C LEU A 175 30.94 13.25 -6.92
N PHE A 176 29.61 13.21 -6.82
CA PHE A 176 28.91 12.02 -6.37
C PHE A 176 29.07 10.85 -7.35
N LEU A 177 29.06 11.10 -8.66
CA LEU A 177 29.32 10.07 -9.67
C LEU A 177 30.73 9.47 -9.49
N GLU A 178 31.75 10.31 -9.30
CA GLU A 178 33.13 9.83 -9.06
C GLU A 178 33.21 8.94 -7.81
N LYS A 179 32.55 9.37 -6.72
CA LYS A 179 32.42 8.55 -5.50
C LYS A 179 31.77 7.20 -5.79
N VAL A 180 30.65 7.19 -6.53
CA VAL A 180 29.93 5.97 -6.89
C VAL A 180 30.82 5.01 -7.67
N LEU A 181 31.51 5.51 -8.70
CA LEU A 181 32.39 4.69 -9.52
C LEU A 181 33.58 4.11 -8.72
N SER A 182 34.14 4.91 -7.81
CA SER A 182 35.20 4.46 -6.90
C SER A 182 34.75 3.38 -5.92
N GLU A 183 33.55 3.51 -5.33
CA GLU A 183 33.06 2.56 -4.31
C GLU A 183 32.53 1.26 -4.90
N LEU A 184 31.85 1.31 -6.04
CA LEU A 184 31.31 0.10 -6.69
C LEU A 184 32.43 -0.77 -7.27
N ASN A 185 33.51 -0.18 -7.75
CA ASN A 185 34.70 -0.85 -8.27
C ASN A 185 34.40 -1.94 -9.34
N TYR A 186 33.42 -1.67 -10.21
CA TYR A 186 33.12 -2.44 -11.42
C TYR A 186 32.58 -1.53 -12.53
N PRO A 187 32.66 -1.94 -13.81
CA PRO A 187 32.22 -1.10 -14.93
C PRO A 187 30.73 -0.74 -14.84
N VAL A 188 30.42 0.53 -15.11
CA VAL A 188 29.05 1.05 -15.17
C VAL A 188 28.74 1.47 -16.61
N GLU A 189 27.66 0.97 -17.19
CA GLU A 189 27.29 1.20 -18.59
C GLU A 189 26.30 2.35 -18.74
N ALA A 190 25.33 2.43 -17.82
CA ALA A 190 24.29 3.44 -17.87
C ALA A 190 23.88 3.93 -16.49
N VAL A 191 23.54 5.20 -16.43
CA VAL A 191 22.97 5.85 -15.24
C VAL A 191 21.59 6.40 -15.61
N MET A 192 20.59 6.12 -14.77
CA MET A 192 19.24 6.68 -14.87
C MET A 192 19.02 7.72 -13.79
N THR A 193 18.53 8.90 -14.17
CA THR A 193 18.15 9.97 -13.26
C THR A 193 16.79 10.54 -13.62
N ASP A 194 16.22 11.30 -12.72
CA ASP A 194 15.15 12.22 -13.06
C ASP A 194 15.67 13.43 -13.88
N ASN A 195 14.78 14.38 -14.20
CA ASN A 195 15.13 15.58 -14.95
C ASN A 195 15.49 16.76 -14.02
N ALA A 196 16.02 16.50 -12.82
CA ALA A 196 16.48 17.58 -11.94
C ALA A 196 17.66 18.35 -12.55
N TRP A 197 17.73 19.64 -12.28
CA TRP A 197 18.76 20.54 -12.83
C TRP A 197 20.21 20.16 -12.42
N ALA A 198 20.36 19.41 -11.33
CA ALA A 198 21.65 18.87 -10.93
C ALA A 198 22.19 17.84 -11.93
N PHE A 199 21.31 17.08 -12.57
CA PHE A 199 21.67 16.00 -13.51
C PHE A 199 21.66 16.45 -14.96
N THR A 200 20.76 17.35 -15.37
CA THR A 200 20.60 17.73 -16.78
C THR A 200 20.25 19.19 -16.97
N MET A 201 20.68 19.74 -18.09
CA MET A 201 20.35 21.11 -18.51
C MET A 201 19.12 21.22 -19.40
N LEU A 202 18.40 20.11 -19.67
CA LEU A 202 17.28 20.08 -20.61
C LEU A 202 16.14 21.07 -20.30
N LYS A 203 15.92 21.38 -19.02
CA LYS A 203 14.86 22.30 -18.57
C LYS A 203 15.40 23.68 -18.17
N THR A 204 16.61 24.02 -18.55
CA THR A 204 17.22 25.31 -18.23
C THR A 204 17.11 26.28 -19.39
N ALA A 205 17.49 27.56 -19.17
CA ALA A 205 17.56 28.57 -20.22
C ALA A 205 18.61 28.26 -21.32
N HIS A 206 19.43 27.23 -21.13
CA HIS A 206 20.49 26.83 -22.06
C HIS A 206 20.39 25.32 -22.41
N PRO A 207 19.34 24.84 -23.09
CA PRO A 207 19.10 23.42 -23.34
C PRO A 207 20.17 22.74 -24.22
N GLY A 208 21.01 23.49 -24.91
CA GLY A 208 22.12 22.92 -25.69
C GLY A 208 23.43 22.73 -24.91
N ARG A 209 23.52 23.22 -23.67
CA ARG A 209 24.70 23.02 -22.82
C ARG A 209 24.56 21.75 -21.99
N ARG A 210 25.69 21.10 -21.68
CA ARG A 210 25.78 19.97 -20.78
C ARG A 210 26.07 20.43 -19.37
N SER A 211 25.41 19.79 -18.39
CA SER A 211 25.75 19.93 -16.98
C SER A 211 27.13 19.33 -16.70
N ARG A 212 27.75 19.67 -15.56
CA ARG A 212 28.99 19.02 -15.12
C ARG A 212 28.81 17.51 -14.92
N PHE A 213 27.65 17.08 -14.47
CA PHE A 213 27.30 15.68 -14.35
C PHE A 213 27.26 14.96 -15.72
N GLU A 214 26.61 15.55 -16.72
CA GLU A 214 26.57 14.99 -18.08
C GLU A 214 27.97 14.94 -18.73
N GLN A 215 28.83 15.93 -18.41
CA GLN A 215 30.23 15.92 -18.86
C GLN A 215 31.01 14.77 -18.21
N ALA A 216 30.87 14.54 -16.89
CA ALA A 216 31.51 13.45 -16.17
C ALA A 216 31.05 12.08 -16.71
N LEU A 217 29.74 11.87 -16.93
CA LEU A 217 29.24 10.65 -17.57
C LEU A 217 29.91 10.37 -18.92
N ARG A 218 30.04 11.41 -19.75
CA ARG A 218 30.68 11.28 -21.07
C ARG A 218 32.18 10.94 -20.95
N THR A 219 32.90 11.55 -20.01
CA THR A 219 34.33 11.25 -19.77
C THR A 219 34.52 9.76 -19.44
N HIS A 220 33.61 9.18 -18.68
CA HIS A 220 33.64 7.75 -18.31
C HIS A 220 32.94 6.83 -19.34
N GLY A 221 32.44 7.33 -20.46
CA GLY A 221 31.74 6.55 -21.47
C GLY A 221 30.39 5.98 -21.00
N ILE A 222 29.79 6.58 -19.99
CA ILE A 222 28.53 6.11 -19.36
C ILE A 222 27.32 6.75 -20.05
N SER A 223 26.36 5.93 -20.44
CA SER A 223 25.10 6.38 -21.04
C SER A 223 24.18 7.03 -20.02
N HIS A 224 23.67 8.25 -20.31
CA HIS A 224 22.67 8.90 -19.47
C HIS A 224 21.26 8.56 -19.93
N ARG A 225 20.44 8.00 -19.05
CA ARG A 225 19.01 7.71 -19.29
C ARG A 225 18.14 8.59 -18.42
N LEU A 226 17.39 9.49 -19.04
CA LEU A 226 16.45 10.35 -18.33
C LEU A 226 15.10 9.66 -18.18
N LEU A 227 14.51 9.75 -17.00
CA LEU A 227 13.16 9.31 -16.74
C LEU A 227 12.16 10.07 -17.59
N ARG A 228 11.22 9.36 -18.21
CA ARG A 228 10.10 10.02 -18.89
C ARG A 228 9.25 10.76 -17.86
N PRO A 229 8.79 11.98 -18.18
CA PRO A 229 7.86 12.67 -17.30
C PRO A 229 6.67 11.79 -16.94
N TYR A 230 6.25 11.80 -15.69
CA TYR A 230 5.14 11.01 -15.16
C TYR A 230 5.29 9.47 -15.20
N ALA A 231 6.51 8.94 -15.21
CA ALA A 231 6.80 7.52 -15.08
C ALA A 231 7.55 7.19 -13.76
N PRO A 232 6.96 7.41 -12.59
CA PRO A 232 7.62 7.19 -11.29
C PRO A 232 7.99 5.73 -11.05
N GLU A 233 7.30 4.79 -11.69
CA GLU A 233 7.58 3.36 -11.57
C GLU A 233 8.99 2.95 -12.01
N CYS A 234 9.68 3.78 -12.79
CA CYS A 234 11.03 3.48 -13.26
C CYS A 234 12.12 3.74 -12.22
N ASN A 235 11.86 4.58 -11.19
CA ASN A 235 12.83 4.93 -10.14
C ASN A 235 12.61 4.20 -8.80
N GLY A 236 11.70 3.22 -8.79
CA GLY A 236 11.23 2.55 -7.58
C GLY A 236 12.33 1.85 -6.75
N LYS A 237 13.53 1.60 -7.32
CA LYS A 237 14.63 0.95 -6.60
C LYS A 237 15.34 1.92 -5.67
N VAL A 238 15.69 3.12 -6.16
CA VAL A 238 16.30 4.15 -5.32
C VAL A 238 15.29 4.77 -4.36
N GLU A 239 14.01 4.92 -4.75
CA GLU A 239 12.95 5.33 -3.83
C GLU A 239 12.77 4.33 -2.67
N ARG A 240 12.87 3.03 -2.96
CA ARG A 240 12.83 2.00 -1.92
C ARG A 240 14.05 2.07 -1.02
N PHE A 241 15.23 2.37 -1.56
CA PHE A 241 16.42 2.60 -0.77
C PHE A 241 16.25 3.79 0.18
N PHE A 242 15.77 4.94 -0.32
CA PHE A 242 15.48 6.11 0.52
C PHE A 242 14.51 5.79 1.66
N ARG A 243 13.47 5.02 1.40
CA ARG A 243 12.56 4.59 2.46
C ARG A 243 13.28 3.70 3.48
N THR A 244 14.10 2.79 3.02
CA THR A 244 14.83 1.87 3.90
C THR A 244 15.83 2.61 4.80
N ILE A 245 16.58 3.59 4.26
CA ILE A 245 17.52 4.38 5.07
C ILE A 245 16.80 5.32 6.03
N ASP A 246 15.61 5.82 5.66
CA ASP A 246 14.76 6.58 6.58
C ASP A 246 14.32 5.71 7.76
N ASP A 247 13.71 4.58 7.45
CA ASP A 247 13.09 3.72 8.46
C ASP A 247 14.12 3.05 9.38
N GLU A 248 15.30 2.71 8.86
CA GLU A 248 16.30 1.91 9.58
C GLU A 248 17.51 2.72 10.08
N CYS A 249 17.67 4.00 9.66
CA CYS A 249 18.80 4.83 10.05
C CYS A 249 18.41 6.26 10.47
N LEU A 250 17.84 7.05 9.55
CA LEU A 250 17.69 8.49 9.77
C LEU A 250 16.61 8.83 10.81
N ASN A 251 15.51 8.06 10.86
CA ASN A 251 14.41 8.26 11.79
C ASN A 251 14.60 7.53 13.13
N VAL A 252 15.51 6.55 13.17
CA VAL A 252 15.78 5.77 14.39
C VAL A 252 16.75 6.49 15.34
N HIS A 253 17.70 7.24 14.78
CA HIS A 253 18.74 7.91 15.52
C HIS A 253 18.49 9.40 15.66
N ARG A 254 18.73 9.95 16.88
CA ARG A 254 18.74 11.40 17.09
C ARG A 254 20.04 11.99 16.53
N LEU A 255 20.01 12.38 15.26
CA LEU A 255 21.18 12.92 14.54
C LEU A 255 21.13 14.44 14.55
N PHE A 256 21.78 15.08 15.52
CA PHE A 256 21.70 16.53 15.74
C PHE A 256 22.74 17.33 14.95
N THR A 257 23.71 16.67 14.31
CA THR A 257 24.75 17.36 13.53
C THR A 257 24.90 16.72 12.14
N PHE A 258 25.32 17.53 11.19
CA PHE A 258 25.61 17.07 9.82
C PHE A 258 26.62 15.91 9.80
N ASP A 259 27.71 16.02 10.59
CA ASP A 259 28.74 14.98 10.67
C ASP A 259 28.23 13.68 11.30
N ALA A 260 27.37 13.79 12.34
CA ALA A 260 26.74 12.60 12.92
C ALA A 260 25.82 11.89 11.92
N ARG A 261 25.05 12.67 11.14
CA ARG A 261 24.20 12.16 10.07
C ARG A 261 25.03 11.47 8.99
N SER A 262 26.08 12.10 8.50
CA SER A 262 26.98 11.53 7.48
C SER A 262 27.63 10.23 7.95
N ARG A 263 28.14 10.20 9.20
CA ARG A 263 28.70 8.97 9.79
C ARG A 263 27.66 7.87 9.95
N ALA A 264 26.44 8.21 10.34
CA ALA A 264 25.35 7.22 10.46
C ALA A 264 25.00 6.61 9.11
N VAL A 265 24.88 7.43 8.07
CA VAL A 265 24.62 6.96 6.69
C VAL A 265 25.76 6.05 6.21
N ASN A 266 27.02 6.41 6.41
CA ASN A 266 28.14 5.57 6.00
C ASN A 266 28.15 4.20 6.70
N ARG A 267 27.87 4.15 8.01
CA ARG A 267 27.73 2.88 8.75
C ARG A 267 26.55 2.06 8.25
N PHE A 268 25.41 2.74 7.99
CA PHE A 268 24.24 2.07 7.45
C PHE A 268 24.47 1.49 6.07
N LEU A 269 25.18 2.20 5.17
CA LEU A 269 25.54 1.71 3.84
C LEU A 269 26.36 0.43 3.91
N TRP A 270 27.35 0.40 4.83
CA TRP A 270 28.13 -0.83 5.02
C TRP A 270 27.23 -2.00 5.47
N TYR A 271 26.35 -1.79 6.46
CA TYR A 271 25.37 -2.78 6.90
C TYR A 271 24.41 -3.18 5.76
N TYR A 272 23.85 -2.21 5.04
CA TYR A 272 22.92 -2.43 3.94
C TYR A 272 23.53 -3.31 2.84
N ASN A 273 24.75 -3.03 2.44
CA ASN A 273 25.43 -3.74 1.37
C ASN A 273 25.99 -5.11 1.78
N ASN A 274 26.45 -5.26 3.03
CA ASN A 274 27.23 -6.43 3.45
C ASN A 274 26.48 -7.37 4.39
N GLN A 275 25.52 -6.90 5.15
CA GLN A 275 24.88 -7.71 6.21
C GLN A 275 23.36 -7.81 6.07
N ARG A 276 22.69 -6.79 5.55
CA ARG A 276 21.23 -6.74 5.48
C ARG A 276 20.70 -7.70 4.42
N PRO A 277 19.86 -8.72 4.78
CA PRO A 277 19.25 -9.62 3.80
C PRO A 277 18.14 -8.89 3.02
N HIS A 278 18.10 -9.09 1.69
CA HIS A 278 17.12 -8.47 0.82
C HIS A 278 16.15 -9.52 0.27
N LEU A 279 14.87 -9.39 0.55
CA LEU A 279 13.83 -10.30 0.06
C LEU A 279 13.79 -10.36 -1.48
N SER A 280 14.01 -9.23 -2.15
CA SER A 280 14.08 -9.16 -3.61
C SER A 280 15.29 -9.88 -4.22
N LEU A 281 16.28 -10.19 -3.41
CA LEU A 281 17.49 -10.94 -3.80
C LEU A 281 17.49 -12.38 -3.27
N GLY A 282 16.35 -12.88 -2.82
CA GLY A 282 16.22 -14.21 -2.24
C GLY A 282 16.94 -14.38 -0.89
N GLY A 283 17.05 -13.27 -0.12
CA GLY A 283 17.73 -13.25 1.17
C GLY A 283 19.23 -12.95 1.10
N LEU A 284 19.81 -12.80 -0.08
CA LEU A 284 21.20 -12.38 -0.23
C LEU A 284 21.38 -10.91 0.12
N THR A 285 22.59 -10.53 0.54
CA THR A 285 23.01 -9.12 0.58
C THR A 285 23.37 -8.62 -0.83
N PRO A 286 23.36 -7.29 -1.07
CA PRO A 286 23.81 -6.72 -2.33
C PRO A 286 25.20 -7.20 -2.78
N VAL A 287 26.18 -7.20 -1.87
CA VAL A 287 27.54 -7.67 -2.15
C VAL A 287 27.57 -9.16 -2.48
N GLN A 288 26.83 -10.00 -1.75
CA GLN A 288 26.73 -11.43 -2.07
C GLN A 288 26.11 -11.66 -3.45
N LYS A 289 25.07 -10.89 -3.81
CA LYS A 289 24.44 -10.97 -5.14
C LYS A 289 25.42 -10.59 -6.26
N ARG A 290 26.20 -9.53 -6.06
CA ARG A 290 27.27 -9.12 -6.98
C ARG A 290 28.36 -10.18 -7.10
N GLN A 291 28.87 -10.66 -5.97
CA GLN A 291 29.91 -11.70 -5.95
C GLN A 291 29.46 -12.97 -6.65
N ALA A 292 28.23 -13.42 -6.41
CA ALA A 292 27.67 -14.59 -7.08
C ALA A 292 27.56 -14.42 -8.60
N TYR A 293 27.50 -13.21 -9.13
CA TYR A 293 27.56 -12.96 -10.55
C TYR A 293 29.00 -13.14 -11.10
N PHE A 294 29.98 -12.48 -10.47
CA PHE A 294 31.38 -12.49 -10.96
C PHE A 294 32.09 -13.82 -10.69
N SER A 295 31.59 -14.64 -9.78
CA SER A 295 32.13 -15.99 -9.51
C SER A 295 31.58 -17.07 -10.46
N ARG A 296 30.69 -16.73 -11.39
CA ARG A 296 30.20 -17.68 -12.39
C ARG A 296 31.31 -18.00 -13.40
N PRO A 297 31.57 -19.27 -13.68
CA PRO A 297 32.50 -19.59 -14.76
C PRO A 297 31.99 -18.99 -16.07
N THR A 298 32.88 -18.32 -16.79
CA THR A 298 32.59 -17.83 -18.14
C THR A 298 32.40 -19.06 -19.03
N VAL A 299 31.17 -19.29 -19.50
CA VAL A 299 30.83 -20.36 -20.44
C VAL A 299 31.23 -19.94 -21.84
#